data_e4805e86714bc8342fb2f8777cd68daf
#
_entry.id   e4805e86714bc8342fb2f8777cd68daf
#
_cell.length_a   1.000
_cell.length_b   1.000
_cell.length_c   1.000
_cell.angle_alpha   90.00
_cell.angle_beta   90.00
_cell.angle_gamma   90.00
#
_symmetry.space_group_name_H-M   'P 1'
#
loop_
_entity.id
_entity.type
_entity.pdbx_description
1 polymer ?
#
loop_
_entity_poly.entity_id
_entity_poly.type
_entity_poly.pdbx_seq_one_letter_code
_entity_poly.pdbx_strand_id
1 'polypeptide(L)'
;MTILIKLLLLPLTHKSMKSMKDMAKLKPLMEELKKKYKDDKQRLNQEMMNLYKIHKINPLGGCFPMLLQMPIWIALYRMLYSSVELYQTPFIAGWIDDLSWRDPYFIMPIVLGLAMFLQQKLSPTSVDSQQAKMMMYAMPVFMTFIMLYLPSGLVLYIFVNSLLSIGHQLLLNRSGATG
;
A
#
# COMPACT_ATOMS: atom_id res chain seq x y z
N MET A 1 4.11 -0.10 19.30
CA MET A 1 2.71 -0.15 18.87
C MET A 1 2.55 -0.65 17.43
N THR A 2 3.22 -0.06 16.45
CA THR A 2 3.17 -0.45 15.02
C THR A 2 3.44 -1.93 14.78
N ILE A 3 4.48 -2.50 15.42
CA ILE A 3 4.85 -3.91 15.29
C ILE A 3 3.75 -4.84 15.82
N LEU A 4 3.13 -4.52 16.95
CA LEU A 4 2.03 -5.32 17.52
C LEU A 4 0.81 -5.36 16.61
N ILE A 5 0.39 -4.20 16.10
CA ILE A 5 -0.70 -4.10 15.13
C ILE A 5 -0.37 -4.92 13.88
N LYS A 6 0.87 -4.82 13.39
CA LYS A 6 1.33 -5.56 12.22
C LYS A 6 1.32 -7.07 12.43
N LEU A 7 1.76 -7.54 13.59
CA LEU A 7 1.74 -8.96 13.95
C LEU A 7 0.31 -9.50 14.03
N LEU A 8 -0.59 -8.76 14.63
CA LEU A 8 -2.02 -9.12 14.71
C LEU A 8 -2.67 -9.21 13.32
N LEU A 9 -2.31 -8.31 12.41
CA LEU A 9 -2.83 -8.26 11.05
C LEU A 9 -2.03 -9.13 10.05
N LEU A 10 -0.94 -9.76 10.50
CA LEU A 10 -0.05 -10.55 9.64
C LEU A 10 -0.78 -11.69 8.91
N PRO A 11 -1.63 -12.53 9.54
CA PRO A 11 -2.33 -13.61 8.84
C PRO A 11 -3.27 -13.08 7.76
N LEU A 12 -3.89 -11.93 8.02
CA LEU A 12 -4.81 -11.29 7.09
C LEU A 12 -4.07 -10.67 5.90
N THR A 13 -2.96 -9.97 6.18
CA THR A 13 -2.08 -9.39 5.16
C THR A 13 -1.44 -10.48 4.29
N HIS A 14 -1.05 -11.59 4.89
CA HIS A 14 -0.50 -12.74 4.16
C HIS A 14 -1.52 -13.32 3.18
N LYS A 15 -2.77 -13.51 3.60
CA LYS A 15 -3.87 -14.00 2.75
C LYS A 15 -4.15 -13.03 1.60
N SER A 16 -4.12 -11.73 1.87
CA SER A 16 -4.27 -10.69 0.85
C SER A 16 -3.14 -10.72 -0.18
N MET A 17 -1.89 -10.79 0.27
CA MET A 17 -0.73 -10.85 -0.63
C MET A 17 -0.74 -12.13 -1.49
N LYS A 18 -1.18 -13.26 -0.93
CA LYS A 18 -1.37 -14.49 -1.69
C LYS A 18 -2.42 -14.31 -2.78
N SER A 19 -3.55 -13.71 -2.47
CA SER A 19 -4.60 -13.40 -3.45
C SER A 19 -4.08 -12.50 -4.58
N MET A 20 -3.25 -11.50 -4.27
CA MET A 20 -2.61 -10.64 -5.26
C MET A 20 -1.63 -11.42 -6.16
N LYS A 21 -0.84 -12.34 -5.60
CA LYS A 21 0.04 -13.23 -6.38
C LYS A 21 -0.75 -14.12 -7.34
N ASP A 22 -1.84 -14.70 -6.86
CA ASP A 22 -2.69 -15.56 -7.69
C ASP A 22 -3.38 -14.77 -8.80
N MET A 23 -3.76 -13.53 -8.54
CA MET A 23 -4.24 -12.60 -9.57
C MET A 23 -3.15 -12.28 -10.61
N ALA A 24 -1.90 -12.11 -10.18
CA ALA A 24 -0.78 -11.85 -11.09
C ALA A 24 -0.50 -13.03 -12.05
N LYS A 25 -0.77 -14.27 -11.62
CA LYS A 25 -0.66 -15.47 -12.49
C LYS A 25 -1.67 -15.47 -13.65
N LEU A 26 -2.81 -14.78 -13.47
CA LEU A 26 -3.83 -14.63 -14.51
C LEU A 26 -3.50 -13.54 -15.54
N LYS A 27 -2.39 -12.80 -15.36
CA LYS A 27 -1.99 -11.71 -16.25
C LYS A 27 -2.04 -12.08 -17.75
N PRO A 28 -1.46 -13.22 -18.22
CA PRO A 28 -1.50 -13.59 -19.62
C PRO A 28 -2.94 -13.75 -20.15
N LEU A 29 -3.82 -14.42 -19.39
CA LEU A 29 -5.23 -14.59 -19.77
C LEU A 29 -5.98 -13.25 -19.79
N MET A 30 -5.66 -12.34 -18.89
CA MET A 30 -6.24 -11.00 -18.88
C MET A 30 -5.79 -10.17 -20.10
N GLU A 31 -4.56 -10.33 -20.54
CA GLU A 31 -4.05 -9.68 -21.75
C GLU A 31 -4.73 -10.20 -23.02
N GLU A 32 -4.99 -11.50 -23.10
CA GLU A 32 -5.78 -12.10 -24.19
C GLU A 32 -7.20 -11.56 -24.22
N LEU A 33 -7.88 -11.48 -23.08
CA LEU A 33 -9.22 -10.89 -22.98
C LEU A 33 -9.22 -9.42 -23.43
N LYS A 34 -8.20 -8.65 -23.04
CA LYS A 34 -8.07 -7.25 -23.46
C LYS A 34 -7.88 -7.10 -24.98
N LYS A 35 -7.11 -8.00 -25.59
CA LYS A 35 -6.94 -8.01 -27.06
C LYS A 35 -8.24 -8.38 -27.76
N LYS A 36 -8.98 -9.37 -27.19
CA LYS A 36 -10.22 -9.88 -27.77
C LYS A 36 -11.38 -8.87 -27.70
N TYR A 37 -11.49 -8.14 -26.60
CA TYR A 37 -12.59 -7.21 -26.32
C TYR A 37 -12.11 -5.75 -26.27
N LYS A 38 -11.20 -5.35 -27.15
CA LYS A 38 -10.56 -4.04 -27.16
C LYS A 38 -11.56 -2.88 -27.26
N ASP A 39 -12.62 -3.09 -28.06
CA ASP A 39 -13.63 -2.08 -28.37
C ASP A 39 -14.89 -2.16 -27.50
N ASP A 40 -15.05 -3.25 -26.74
CA ASP A 40 -16.19 -3.47 -25.85
C ASP A 40 -15.75 -3.57 -24.38
N LYS A 41 -15.65 -2.41 -23.73
CA LYS A 41 -15.24 -2.31 -22.31
C LYS A 41 -16.21 -3.01 -21.36
N GLN A 42 -17.49 -3.04 -21.70
CA GLN A 42 -18.50 -3.63 -20.83
C GLN A 42 -18.36 -5.17 -20.82
N ARG A 43 -18.21 -5.74 -21.98
CA ARG A 43 -17.98 -7.18 -22.15
C ARG A 43 -16.62 -7.61 -21.59
N LEU A 44 -15.59 -6.79 -21.76
CA LEU A 44 -14.27 -7.01 -21.14
C LEU A 44 -14.38 -7.14 -19.62
N ASN A 45 -15.09 -6.20 -18.97
CA ASN A 45 -15.26 -6.23 -17.51
C ASN A 45 -16.05 -7.48 -17.06
N GLN A 46 -17.07 -7.87 -17.79
CA GLN A 46 -17.84 -9.09 -17.49
C GLN A 46 -16.97 -10.35 -17.60
N GLU A 47 -16.19 -10.47 -18.68
CA GLU A 47 -15.30 -11.63 -18.88
C GLU A 47 -14.15 -11.65 -17.88
N MET A 48 -13.61 -10.51 -17.49
CA MET A 48 -12.64 -10.42 -16.41
C MET A 48 -13.22 -10.88 -15.07
N MET A 49 -14.44 -10.49 -14.74
CA MET A 49 -15.12 -10.95 -13.52
C MET A 49 -15.42 -12.46 -13.56
N ASN A 50 -15.79 -13.00 -14.74
CA ASN A 50 -15.96 -14.43 -14.94
C ASN A 50 -14.63 -15.18 -14.76
N LEU A 51 -13.53 -14.67 -15.30
CA LEU A 51 -12.18 -15.23 -15.13
C LEU A 51 -11.82 -15.35 -13.65
N TYR A 52 -12.06 -14.30 -12.85
CA TYR A 52 -11.83 -14.32 -11.40
C TYR A 52 -12.70 -15.35 -10.68
N LYS A 53 -13.97 -15.49 -11.07
CA LYS A 53 -14.90 -16.48 -10.50
C LYS A 53 -14.44 -17.90 -10.79
N ILE A 54 -14.05 -18.21 -12.04
CA ILE A 54 -13.59 -19.53 -12.46
C ILE A 54 -12.35 -19.95 -11.67
N HIS A 55 -11.40 -19.04 -11.46
CA HIS A 55 -10.17 -19.30 -10.73
C HIS A 55 -10.31 -19.10 -9.20
N LYS A 56 -11.53 -18.83 -8.70
CA LYS A 56 -11.83 -18.59 -7.28
C LYS A 56 -10.94 -17.51 -6.64
N ILE A 57 -10.59 -16.47 -7.41
CA ILE A 57 -9.78 -15.34 -6.96
C ILE A 57 -10.70 -14.18 -6.62
N ASN A 58 -10.53 -13.64 -5.40
CA ASN A 58 -11.28 -12.46 -4.97
C ASN A 58 -10.47 -11.20 -5.27
N PRO A 59 -10.89 -10.34 -6.23
CA PRO A 59 -10.19 -9.10 -6.55
C PRO A 59 -10.18 -8.09 -5.39
N LEU A 60 -11.17 -8.15 -4.49
CA LEU A 60 -11.22 -7.30 -3.30
C LEU A 60 -10.21 -7.72 -2.22
N GLY A 61 -9.68 -8.95 -2.30
CA GLY A 61 -8.66 -9.42 -1.36
C GLY A 61 -7.41 -8.57 -1.34
N GLY A 62 -7.03 -7.96 -2.47
CA GLY A 62 -5.85 -7.10 -2.59
C GLY A 62 -6.00 -5.71 -1.95
N CYS A 63 -7.19 -5.13 -1.93
CA CYS A 63 -7.45 -3.81 -1.34
C CYS A 63 -7.86 -3.88 0.14
N PHE A 64 -8.14 -5.07 0.67
CA PHE A 64 -8.62 -5.26 2.04
C PHE A 64 -7.67 -4.68 3.12
N PRO A 65 -6.34 -4.85 3.04
CA PRO A 65 -5.41 -4.22 3.99
C PRO A 65 -5.54 -2.69 4.03
N MET A 66 -5.78 -2.06 2.89
CA MET A 66 -5.96 -0.62 2.81
C MET A 66 -7.23 -0.15 3.53
N LEU A 67 -8.34 -0.87 3.36
CA LEU A 67 -9.59 -0.57 4.06
C LEU A 67 -9.43 -0.72 5.58
N LEU A 68 -8.72 -1.74 6.02
CA LEU A 68 -8.46 -1.97 7.45
C LEU A 68 -7.51 -0.93 8.04
N GLN A 69 -6.62 -0.37 7.21
CA GLN A 69 -5.66 0.66 7.61
C GLN A 69 -6.32 2.02 7.85
N MET A 70 -7.42 2.35 7.17
CA MET A 70 -8.09 3.65 7.28
C MET A 70 -8.53 4.00 8.72
N PRO A 71 -9.22 3.12 9.47
CA PRO A 71 -9.57 3.39 10.86
C PRO A 71 -8.35 3.64 11.76
N ILE A 72 -7.25 2.92 11.49
CA ILE A 72 -6.00 3.06 12.26
C ILE A 72 -5.40 4.45 12.01
N TRP A 73 -5.38 4.95 10.77
CA TRP A 73 -4.90 6.29 10.45
C TRP A 73 -5.75 7.38 11.13
N ILE A 74 -7.06 7.23 11.09
CA ILE A 74 -7.97 8.19 11.74
C ILE A 74 -7.74 8.21 13.26
N ALA A 75 -7.58 7.03 13.88
CA ALA A 75 -7.33 6.93 15.31
C ALA A 75 -5.97 7.55 15.69
N LEU A 76 -4.91 7.25 14.92
CA LEU A 76 -3.58 7.85 15.13
C LEU A 76 -3.58 9.36 14.92
N TYR A 77 -4.24 9.82 13.87
CA TYR A 77 -4.37 11.26 13.61
C TYR A 77 -5.03 11.96 14.80
N ARG A 78 -6.17 11.45 15.26
CA ARG A 78 -6.86 12.01 16.44
C ARG A 78 -6.00 11.94 17.70
N MET A 79 -5.31 10.81 17.93
CA MET A 79 -4.43 10.66 19.07
C MET A 79 -3.30 11.70 19.07
N LEU A 80 -2.64 11.92 17.92
CA LEU A 80 -1.55 12.91 17.81
C LEU A 80 -2.03 14.33 18.08
N TYR A 81 -3.23 14.69 17.59
CA TYR A 81 -3.79 16.02 17.84
C TYR A 81 -4.35 16.23 19.26
N SER A 82 -4.72 15.15 19.96
CA SER A 82 -5.26 15.24 21.33
C SER A 82 -4.22 15.00 22.41
N SER A 83 -3.05 14.48 22.05
CA SER A 83 -1.98 14.14 23.02
C SER A 83 -1.10 15.36 23.28
N VAL A 84 -1.43 16.11 24.34
CA VAL A 84 -0.63 17.25 24.82
C VAL A 84 0.80 16.83 25.19
N GLU A 85 0.98 15.58 25.62
CA GLU A 85 2.28 15.00 26.01
C GLU A 85 3.26 14.84 24.83
N LEU A 86 2.76 14.75 23.61
CA LEU A 86 3.59 14.64 22.39
C LEU A 86 3.98 16.00 21.80
N TYR A 87 3.39 17.06 22.35
CA TYR A 87 3.73 18.44 21.93
C TYR A 87 5.16 18.78 22.37
N GLN A 88 5.97 19.25 21.45
CA GLN A 88 7.37 19.64 21.68
C GLN A 88 8.25 18.51 22.28
N THR A 89 7.87 17.26 22.09
CA THR A 89 8.74 16.15 22.48
C THR A 89 9.65 15.79 21.31
N PRO A 90 10.96 16.06 21.39
CA PRO A 90 11.87 15.81 20.28
C PRO A 90 12.04 14.30 20.07
N PHE A 91 11.78 13.85 18.86
CA PHE A 91 12.07 12.47 18.44
C PHE A 91 13.49 12.35 17.90
N ILE A 92 13.92 13.34 17.09
CA ILE A 92 15.31 13.50 16.65
C ILE A 92 15.64 14.99 16.87
N ALA A 93 16.47 15.25 17.85
CA ALA A 93 16.89 16.62 18.20
C ALA A 93 17.51 17.33 16.98
N GLY A 94 17.01 18.53 16.68
CA GLY A 94 17.47 19.34 15.57
C GLY A 94 16.86 19.01 14.21
N TRP A 95 15.95 18.02 14.14
CA TRP A 95 15.19 17.69 12.92
C TRP A 95 13.70 17.54 13.21
N ILE A 96 13.29 16.54 13.97
CA ILE A 96 11.91 16.30 14.35
C ILE A 96 11.76 16.64 15.84
N ASP A 97 11.57 17.91 16.11
CA ASP A 97 11.44 18.42 17.48
C ASP A 97 9.99 18.33 17.99
N ASP A 98 9.05 18.09 17.09
CA ASP A 98 7.62 17.91 17.41
C ASP A 98 6.97 16.90 16.47
N LEU A 99 6.54 15.75 17.02
CA LEU A 99 5.83 14.71 16.29
C LEU A 99 4.41 15.12 15.87
N SER A 100 3.85 16.11 16.54
CA SER A 100 2.50 16.64 16.23
C SER A 100 2.53 17.64 15.09
N TRP A 101 3.72 18.13 14.72
CA TRP A 101 3.91 19.11 13.65
C TRP A 101 4.47 18.45 12.38
N ARG A 102 4.38 19.18 11.27
CA ARG A 102 4.96 18.72 9.99
C ARG A 102 6.49 18.68 10.04
N ASP A 103 7.09 17.83 9.24
CA ASP A 103 8.55 17.77 9.08
C ASP A 103 9.07 19.08 8.46
N PRO A 104 9.94 19.84 9.17
CA PRO A 104 10.44 21.12 8.70
C PRO A 104 11.29 21.01 7.42
N TYR A 105 11.96 19.91 7.21
CA TYR A 105 12.83 19.66 6.04
C TYR A 105 12.16 18.82 4.95
N PHE A 106 10.94 18.33 5.16
CA PHE A 106 10.20 17.47 4.24
C PHE A 106 10.92 16.17 3.85
N ILE A 107 11.97 15.78 4.59
CA ILE A 107 12.77 14.60 4.30
C ILE A 107 11.94 13.32 4.49
N MET A 108 11.20 13.21 5.60
CA MET A 108 10.38 12.04 5.92
C MET A 108 9.30 11.76 4.86
N PRO A 109 8.51 12.73 4.40
CA PRO A 109 7.55 12.51 3.32
C PRO A 109 8.19 12.05 2.02
N ILE A 110 9.34 12.60 1.65
CA ILE A 110 10.07 12.21 0.43
C ILE A 110 10.58 10.76 0.54
N VAL A 111 11.23 10.42 1.66
CA VAL A 111 11.72 9.05 1.91
C VAL A 111 10.56 8.05 1.94
N LEU A 112 9.43 8.44 2.54
CA LEU A 112 8.21 7.64 2.51
C LEU A 112 7.71 7.42 1.08
N GLY A 113 7.68 8.47 0.26
CA GLY A 113 7.28 8.39 -1.15
C GLY A 113 8.14 7.41 -1.94
N LEU A 114 9.45 7.44 -1.72
CA LEU A 114 10.39 6.47 -2.31
C LEU A 114 10.12 5.04 -1.83
N ALA A 115 9.87 4.86 -0.53
CA ALA A 115 9.52 3.55 0.03
C ALA A 115 8.21 3.02 -0.54
N MET A 116 7.18 3.86 -0.69
CA MET A 116 5.91 3.51 -1.31
C MET A 116 6.08 3.13 -2.78
N PHE A 117 6.90 3.86 -3.52
CA PHE A 117 7.21 3.55 -4.92
C PHE A 117 7.92 2.20 -5.04
N LEU A 118 8.90 1.93 -4.16
CA LEU A 118 9.58 0.65 -4.11
C LEU A 118 8.62 -0.49 -3.76
N GLN A 119 7.76 -0.29 -2.77
CA GLN A 119 6.73 -1.26 -2.39
C GLN A 119 5.79 -1.57 -3.55
N GLN A 120 5.39 -0.56 -4.33
CA GLN A 120 4.55 -0.71 -5.49
C GLN A 120 5.23 -1.50 -6.61
N LYS A 121 6.52 -1.27 -6.84
CA LYS A 121 7.33 -2.06 -7.80
C LYS A 121 7.46 -3.53 -7.39
N LEU A 122 7.55 -3.81 -6.10
CA LEU A 122 7.66 -5.17 -5.57
C LEU A 122 6.31 -5.89 -5.57
N SER A 123 5.20 -5.15 -5.57
CA SER A 123 3.85 -5.71 -5.62
C SER A 123 3.58 -6.34 -6.98
N PRO A 124 3.09 -7.58 -7.02
CA PRO A 124 2.71 -8.20 -8.27
C PRO A 124 1.50 -7.46 -8.88
N THR A 125 1.76 -6.58 -9.83
CA THR A 125 0.72 -5.81 -10.50
C THR A 125 0.18 -6.64 -11.66
N SER A 126 -1.07 -7.06 -11.57
CA SER A 126 -1.75 -7.86 -12.58
C SER A 126 -2.33 -7.04 -13.73
N VAL A 127 -2.17 -5.71 -13.74
CA VAL A 127 -2.87 -4.84 -14.67
C VAL A 127 -1.89 -3.99 -15.48
N ASP A 128 -1.65 -4.37 -16.73
CA ASP A 128 -0.96 -3.55 -17.76
C ASP A 128 -1.92 -2.54 -18.43
N SER A 129 -2.91 -2.04 -17.71
CA SER A 129 -3.74 -0.95 -18.21
C SER A 129 -3.04 0.38 -18.00
N GLN A 130 -3.33 1.36 -18.84
CA GLN A 130 -2.91 2.74 -18.64
C GLN A 130 -3.29 3.25 -17.25
N GLN A 131 -4.41 2.77 -16.71
CA GLN A 131 -4.89 3.02 -15.37
C GLN A 131 -3.94 2.47 -14.28
N ALA A 132 -3.35 1.29 -14.48
CA ALA A 132 -2.39 0.72 -13.54
C ALA A 132 -1.05 1.46 -13.55
N LYS A 133 -0.60 1.90 -14.73
CA LYS A 133 0.60 2.76 -14.84
C LYS A 133 0.37 4.10 -14.16
N MET A 134 -0.79 4.72 -14.38
CA MET A 134 -1.18 5.95 -13.69
C MET A 134 -1.20 5.74 -12.17
N MET A 135 -1.79 4.65 -11.69
CA MET A 135 -1.84 4.30 -10.27
C MET A 135 -0.44 4.02 -9.69
N MET A 136 0.45 3.42 -10.48
CA MET A 136 1.83 3.11 -10.06
C MET A 136 2.70 4.36 -9.90
N TYR A 137 2.53 5.37 -10.74
CA TYR A 137 3.36 6.58 -10.72
C TYR A 137 2.66 7.75 -10.03
N ALA A 138 1.39 8.00 -10.35
CA ALA A 138 0.67 9.15 -9.82
C ALA A 138 0.30 8.99 -8.34
N MET A 139 -0.05 7.78 -7.90
CA MET A 139 -0.48 7.54 -6.53
C MET A 139 0.63 7.81 -5.48
N PRO A 140 1.88 7.32 -5.63
CA PRO A 140 2.95 7.66 -4.69
C PRO A 140 3.27 9.15 -4.67
N VAL A 141 3.27 9.81 -5.83
CA VAL A 141 3.52 11.25 -5.92
C VAL A 141 2.42 12.04 -5.21
N PHE A 142 1.15 11.71 -5.49
CA PHE A 142 0.00 12.33 -4.86
C PHE A 142 -0.02 12.12 -3.33
N MET A 143 0.28 10.89 -2.88
CA MET A 143 0.39 10.60 -1.45
C MET A 143 1.53 11.36 -0.80
N THR A 144 2.70 11.42 -1.44
CA THR A 144 3.83 12.22 -0.93
C THR A 144 3.42 13.68 -0.75
N PHE A 145 2.71 14.25 -1.72
CA PHE A 145 2.24 15.63 -1.64
C PHE A 145 1.30 15.86 -0.45
N ILE A 146 0.36 14.94 -0.21
CA ILE A 146 -0.52 15.01 0.98
C ILE A 146 0.29 14.91 2.27
N MET A 147 1.28 14.01 2.29
CA MET A 147 2.11 13.76 3.49
C MET A 147 2.98 14.96 3.89
N LEU A 148 3.25 15.92 2.96
CA LEU A 148 3.97 17.17 3.29
C LEU A 148 3.23 18.02 4.34
N TYR A 149 1.90 17.89 4.41
CA TYR A 149 1.05 18.70 5.29
C TYR A 149 0.63 17.95 6.56
N LEU A 150 0.95 16.65 6.66
CA LEU A 150 0.56 15.83 7.79
C LEU A 150 1.60 15.85 8.91
N PRO A 151 1.19 15.55 10.17
CA PRO A 151 2.10 15.44 11.30
C PRO A 151 3.20 14.40 11.06
N SER A 152 4.42 14.74 11.45
CA SER A 152 5.59 13.87 11.27
C SER A 152 5.45 12.51 11.97
N GLY A 153 4.74 12.45 13.10
CA GLY A 153 4.44 11.20 13.79
C GLY A 153 3.58 10.24 12.96
N LEU A 154 2.60 10.76 12.20
CA LEU A 154 1.80 9.95 11.29
C LEU A 154 2.61 9.47 10.10
N VAL A 155 3.45 10.34 9.53
CA VAL A 155 4.35 10.00 8.42
C VAL A 155 5.34 8.92 8.85
N LEU A 156 5.92 9.04 10.05
CA LEU A 156 6.81 8.05 10.64
C LEU A 156 6.12 6.68 10.82
N TYR A 157 4.87 6.68 11.32
CA TYR A 157 4.10 5.44 11.44
C TYR A 157 3.92 4.75 10.09
N ILE A 158 3.50 5.52 9.06
CA ILE A 158 3.28 4.98 7.71
C ILE A 158 4.60 4.49 7.12
N PHE A 159 5.70 5.18 7.36
CA PHE A 159 7.03 4.78 6.91
C PHE A 159 7.46 3.44 7.51
N VAL A 160 7.39 3.29 8.83
CA VAL A 160 7.72 2.01 9.51
C VAL A 160 6.82 0.89 9.01
N ASN A 161 5.52 1.16 8.86
CA ASN A 161 4.57 0.18 8.32
C ASN A 161 4.91 -0.23 6.88
N SER A 162 5.37 0.70 6.03
CA SER A 162 5.81 0.44 4.66
C SER A 162 7.07 -0.42 4.62
N LEU A 163 8.06 -0.11 5.46
CA LEU A 163 9.29 -0.91 5.58
C LEU A 163 9.00 -2.37 6.00
N LEU A 164 8.14 -2.55 7.01
CA LEU A 164 7.71 -3.89 7.44
C LEU A 164 6.94 -4.62 6.33
N SER A 165 6.17 -3.91 5.53
CA SER A 165 5.44 -4.48 4.39
C SER A 165 6.39 -4.90 3.28
N ILE A 166 7.39 -4.09 2.96
CA ILE A 166 8.44 -4.42 1.98
C ILE A 166 9.19 -5.68 2.43
N GLY A 167 9.61 -5.73 3.70
CA GLY A 167 10.28 -6.90 4.26
C GLY A 167 9.44 -8.18 4.13
N HIS A 168 8.17 -8.12 4.52
CA HIS A 168 7.23 -9.24 4.38
C HIS A 168 7.05 -9.67 2.93
N GLN A 169 6.95 -8.71 2.00
CA GLN A 169 6.78 -8.97 0.58
C GLN A 169 8.02 -9.63 -0.04
N LEU A 170 9.23 -9.20 0.36
CA LEU A 170 10.48 -9.82 -0.09
C LEU A 170 10.59 -11.27 0.39
N LEU A 171 10.20 -11.56 1.64
CA LEU A 171 10.16 -12.93 2.18
C LEU A 171 9.18 -13.80 1.39
N LEU A 172 7.99 -13.30 1.11
CA LEU A 172 7.00 -14.02 0.31
C LEU A 172 7.46 -14.25 -1.14
N ASN A 173 8.16 -13.30 -1.72
CA ASN A 173 8.68 -13.45 -3.08
C ASN A 173 9.80 -14.49 -3.13
N ARG A 174 10.64 -14.60 -2.11
CA ARG A 174 11.66 -15.65 -1.99
C ARG A 174 11.04 -17.03 -1.76
N SER A 175 10.08 -17.15 -0.85
CA SER A 175 9.41 -18.43 -0.58
C SER A 175 8.52 -18.92 -1.72
N GLY A 176 8.05 -18.06 -2.59
CA GLY A 176 7.27 -18.43 -3.79
C GLY A 176 8.12 -18.77 -5.02
N ALA A 177 9.44 -18.62 -4.95
CA ALA A 177 10.36 -19.05 -6.02
C ALA A 177 10.83 -20.52 -5.86
N THR A 178 10.47 -21.16 -4.74
CA THR A 178 10.86 -22.55 -4.41
C THR A 178 9.70 -23.55 -4.47
N GLY A 179 8.54 -23.17 -5.08
CA GLY A 179 7.39 -24.06 -5.25
C GLY A 179 6.85 -24.06 -6.67
#